data_f6d9cd1e38d605e3db5b6fa55a6ae03c
#
_entry.id   f6d9cd1e38d605e3db5b6fa55a6ae03c
#
_cell.length_a   1.000
_cell.length_b   1.000
_cell.length_c   1.000
_cell.angle_alpha   90.00
_cell.angle_beta   90.00
_cell.angle_gamma   90.00
#
_symmetry.space_group_name_H-M   'P 1'
#
loop_
_entity.id
_entity.type
_entity.pdbx_description
1 polymer ?
#
loop_
_entity_poly.entity_id
_entity_poly.type
_entity_poly.pdbx_seq_one_letter_code
_entity_poly.pdbx_strand_id
1 'polypeptide(L)'
;MNNFLCIQKIGFMAKKEKEEMDKKIMKHPLIFCIAIITMGMLIFANPTTATEPVEQQGLVDKARVTFENFMADEQNFGEWFRKNLHEAKGLLIIPNLLKGGYIVGGSGGSGVLLVKDAKTGLWSQPAFYTMGSVTLGLQIGGEAAEVVMMVRTQKAVDKLLTSSFKLGGDASISAGPVGGGAKSNVMTDIISYSRSKGAYVGVSLEGAVIATRAQWNQAYYGKAVTPVEILVENSVSSPGSTKLIEAVQRAFN
;
A
#
# COMPACT_ATOMS: atom_id res chain seq x y z
N MET A 1 30.99 5.88 41.05
CA MET A 1 29.78 6.21 41.83
C MET A 1 28.97 7.37 41.24
N ASN A 2 29.50 8.14 40.25
CA ASN A 2 28.80 9.32 39.70
C ASN A 2 27.82 9.04 38.50
N ASN A 3 27.94 7.91 37.82
CA ASN A 3 27.09 7.62 36.66
C ASN A 3 25.67 7.12 37.02
N PHE A 4 25.51 6.55 38.21
CA PHE A 4 24.19 6.02 38.63
C PHE A 4 23.22 7.15 39.04
N LEU A 5 23.74 8.21 39.65
CA LEU A 5 22.96 9.40 40.02
C LEU A 5 22.52 10.24 38.83
N CYS A 6 23.28 10.22 37.73
CA CYS A 6 22.93 10.93 36.51
C CYS A 6 21.76 10.26 35.79
N ILE A 7 21.74 8.92 35.70
CA ILE A 7 20.66 8.14 35.06
C ILE A 7 19.35 8.28 35.86
N GLN A 8 19.39 8.28 37.18
CA GLN A 8 18.20 8.49 38.01
C GLN A 8 17.62 9.91 37.85
N LYS A 9 18.48 10.94 37.72
CA LYS A 9 18.03 12.32 37.51
C LYS A 9 17.35 12.49 36.16
N ILE A 10 17.90 11.88 35.07
CA ILE A 10 17.30 11.91 33.74
C ILE A 10 15.94 11.19 33.71
N GLY A 11 15.83 10.03 34.35
CA GLY A 11 14.57 9.30 34.50
C GLY A 11 13.50 10.07 35.28
N PHE A 12 13.90 10.78 36.34
CA PHE A 12 12.99 11.60 37.15
C PHE A 12 12.49 12.85 36.38
N MET A 13 13.37 13.51 35.63
CA MET A 13 12.99 14.66 34.78
C MET A 13 12.05 14.25 33.66
N ALA A 14 12.32 13.15 32.96
CA ALA A 14 11.46 12.62 31.93
C ALA A 14 10.08 12.23 32.46
N LYS A 15 9.99 11.69 33.68
CA LYS A 15 8.71 11.36 34.30
C LYS A 15 7.90 12.61 34.66
N LYS A 16 8.56 13.67 35.15
CA LYS A 16 7.93 14.93 35.51
C LYS A 16 7.41 15.70 34.29
N GLU A 17 8.18 15.71 33.17
CA GLU A 17 7.73 16.28 31.89
C GLU A 17 6.53 15.53 31.32
N LYS A 18 6.52 14.21 31.44
CA LYS A 18 5.39 13.39 31.00
C LYS A 18 4.13 13.68 31.81
N GLU A 19 4.22 13.80 33.15
CA GLU A 19 3.07 14.14 34.00
C GLU A 19 2.53 15.56 33.75
N GLU A 20 3.41 16.52 33.44
CA GLU A 20 2.97 17.89 33.06
C GLU A 20 2.32 17.90 31.68
N MET A 21 2.82 17.13 30.75
CA MET A 21 2.25 17.00 29.40
C MET A 21 0.87 16.35 29.46
N ASP A 22 0.70 15.27 30.22
CA ASP A 22 -0.58 14.59 30.40
C ASP A 22 -1.63 15.51 31.05
N LYS A 23 -1.23 16.35 32.03
CA LYS A 23 -2.12 17.37 32.62
C LYS A 23 -2.51 18.47 31.65
N LYS A 24 -1.63 18.87 30.73
CA LYS A 24 -1.92 19.85 29.67
C LYS A 24 -2.87 19.28 28.61
N ILE A 25 -2.69 18.02 28.25
CA ILE A 25 -3.56 17.29 27.30
C ILE A 25 -4.98 17.14 27.86
N MET A 26 -5.10 16.81 29.14
CA MET A 26 -6.38 16.65 29.83
C MET A 26 -7.17 17.96 30.00
N LYS A 27 -6.50 19.11 30.01
CA LYS A 27 -7.18 20.42 30.14
C LYS A 27 -7.77 20.97 28.86
N HIS A 28 -7.29 20.51 27.67
CA HIS A 28 -7.74 21.02 26.38
C HIS A 28 -7.87 19.90 25.33
N PRO A 29 -8.78 18.93 25.53
CA PRO A 29 -8.93 17.80 24.60
C PRO A 29 -9.35 18.26 23.19
N LEU A 30 -10.09 19.36 23.10
CA LEU A 30 -10.54 19.92 21.82
C LEU A 30 -9.39 20.47 20.97
N ILE A 31 -8.41 21.12 21.59
CA ILE A 31 -7.23 21.68 20.92
C ILE A 31 -6.33 20.55 20.40
N PHE A 32 -6.22 19.46 21.14
CA PHE A 32 -5.42 18.30 20.74
C PHE A 32 -6.07 17.53 19.56
N CYS A 33 -7.39 17.40 19.55
CA CYS A 33 -8.11 16.83 18.41
C CYS A 33 -8.00 17.70 17.16
N ILE A 34 -8.06 19.03 17.29
CA ILE A 34 -7.88 19.96 16.17
C ILE A 34 -6.45 19.91 15.63
N ALA A 35 -5.44 19.81 16.49
CA ALA A 35 -4.04 19.68 16.08
C ALA A 35 -3.76 18.37 15.32
N ILE A 36 -4.39 17.25 15.72
CA ILE A 36 -4.28 15.97 15.01
C ILE A 36 -4.97 16.03 13.65
N ILE A 37 -6.14 16.69 13.57
CA ILE A 37 -6.89 16.84 12.31
C ILE A 37 -6.13 17.75 11.34
N THR A 38 -5.53 18.86 11.82
CA THR A 38 -4.72 19.75 10.99
C THR A 38 -3.41 19.14 10.56
N MET A 39 -2.77 18.35 11.41
CA MET A 39 -1.55 17.59 11.06
C MET A 39 -1.85 16.47 10.06
N GLY A 40 -3.01 15.82 10.15
CA GLY A 40 -3.48 14.86 9.16
C GLY A 40 -3.76 15.50 7.79
N MET A 41 -4.26 16.72 7.74
CA MET A 41 -4.50 17.47 6.48
C MET A 41 -3.20 17.95 5.82
N LEU A 42 -2.15 18.25 6.58
CA LEU A 42 -0.85 18.69 6.03
C LEU A 42 -0.08 17.55 5.34
N ILE A 43 -0.35 16.28 5.68
CA ILE A 43 0.29 15.13 5.04
C ILE A 43 -0.20 14.92 3.60
N PHE A 44 -1.38 15.45 3.24
CA PHE A 44 -1.92 15.36 1.87
C PHE A 44 -1.65 16.60 1.01
N ALA A 45 -1.02 17.64 1.55
CA ALA A 45 -0.53 18.77 0.76
C ALA A 45 0.77 18.34 0.06
N ASN A 46 0.65 17.60 -1.06
CA ASN A 46 1.80 17.36 -1.92
C ASN A 46 2.24 18.71 -2.49
N PRO A 47 3.50 19.14 -2.29
CA PRO A 47 4.02 20.27 -3.04
C PRO A 47 3.94 19.91 -4.53
N THR A 48 3.41 20.81 -5.33
CA THR A 48 3.32 20.71 -6.79
C THR A 48 4.73 20.92 -7.39
N THR A 49 5.65 20.01 -7.10
CA THR A 49 6.89 19.88 -7.87
C THR A 49 6.58 18.98 -9.05
N ALA A 50 6.87 19.44 -10.24
CA ALA A 50 6.82 18.62 -11.45
C ALA A 50 7.68 17.38 -11.17
N THR A 51 7.02 16.24 -10.95
CA THR A 51 7.70 14.99 -10.63
C THR A 51 8.29 14.46 -11.91
N GLU A 52 9.62 14.34 -11.96
CA GLU A 52 10.32 13.80 -13.12
C GLU A 52 9.85 12.37 -13.44
N PRO A 53 9.75 11.98 -14.72
CA PRO A 53 9.37 10.62 -15.14
C PRO A 53 10.20 9.51 -14.49
N VAL A 54 11.40 9.85 -13.98
CA VAL A 54 12.34 8.97 -13.30
C VAL A 54 11.73 8.31 -12.05
N GLU A 55 10.95 9.05 -11.25
CA GLU A 55 10.31 8.47 -10.06
C GLU A 55 9.23 7.46 -10.42
N GLN A 56 8.41 7.75 -11.43
CA GLN A 56 7.37 6.86 -11.90
C GLN A 56 7.97 5.59 -12.50
N GLN A 57 9.00 5.73 -13.33
CA GLN A 57 9.72 4.58 -13.88
C GLN A 57 10.35 3.74 -12.78
N GLY A 58 10.97 4.38 -11.79
CA GLY A 58 11.54 3.69 -10.62
C GLY A 58 10.50 2.89 -9.83
N LEU A 59 9.25 3.38 -9.75
CA LEU A 59 8.15 2.62 -9.11
C LEU A 59 7.71 1.43 -9.97
N VAL A 60 7.62 1.58 -11.29
CA VAL A 60 7.30 0.48 -12.23
C VAL A 60 8.35 -0.63 -12.17
N ASP A 61 9.64 -0.26 -12.15
CA ASP A 61 10.73 -1.23 -12.05
C ASP A 61 10.73 -1.98 -10.71
N LYS A 62 10.49 -1.27 -9.61
CA LYS A 62 10.34 -1.89 -8.29
C LYS A 62 9.12 -2.81 -8.22
N ALA A 63 8.00 -2.41 -8.83
CA ALA A 63 6.79 -3.24 -8.89
C ALA A 63 7.05 -4.55 -9.65
N ARG A 64 7.80 -4.49 -10.76
CA ARG A 64 8.24 -5.69 -11.49
C ARG A 64 9.06 -6.61 -10.59
N VAL A 65 10.09 -6.08 -9.94
CA VAL A 65 10.96 -6.87 -9.06
C VAL A 65 10.15 -7.48 -7.89
N THR A 66 9.26 -6.70 -7.29
CA THR A 66 8.36 -7.20 -6.25
C THR A 66 7.51 -8.37 -6.75
N PHE A 67 6.85 -8.23 -7.90
CA PHE A 67 6.05 -9.31 -8.48
C PHE A 67 6.89 -10.56 -8.78
N GLU A 68 8.06 -10.40 -9.42
CA GLU A 68 8.99 -11.50 -9.69
C GLU A 68 9.46 -12.21 -8.41
N ASN A 69 9.71 -11.46 -7.33
CA ASN A 69 10.06 -12.01 -6.02
C ASN A 69 8.94 -12.89 -5.44
N PHE A 70 7.67 -12.47 -5.56
CA PHE A 70 6.53 -13.29 -5.14
C PHE A 70 6.36 -14.54 -5.99
N MET A 71 6.65 -14.45 -7.28
CA MET A 71 6.59 -15.59 -8.21
C MET A 71 7.73 -16.60 -7.97
N ALA A 72 8.93 -16.12 -7.64
CA ALA A 72 10.11 -16.94 -7.41
C ALA A 72 10.15 -17.61 -6.04
N ASP A 73 9.26 -17.26 -5.12
CA ASP A 73 9.25 -17.84 -3.79
C ASP A 73 8.85 -19.31 -3.82
N GLU A 74 9.73 -20.18 -3.34
CA GLU A 74 9.55 -21.65 -3.31
C GLU A 74 8.85 -22.15 -2.04
N GLN A 75 8.60 -21.26 -1.06
CA GLN A 75 7.88 -21.63 0.16
C GLN A 75 6.38 -21.78 -0.11
N ASN A 76 5.68 -22.44 0.80
CA ASN A 76 4.23 -22.74 0.72
C ASN A 76 3.37 -21.51 0.35
N PHE A 77 3.82 -20.32 0.71
CA PHE A 77 3.11 -19.09 0.42
C PHE A 77 3.23 -18.68 -1.04
N GLY A 78 4.40 -18.78 -1.64
CA GLY A 78 4.61 -18.50 -3.06
C GLY A 78 3.85 -19.51 -3.94
N GLU A 79 3.79 -20.78 -3.54
CA GLU A 79 2.96 -21.77 -4.22
C GLU A 79 1.49 -21.38 -4.19
N TRP A 80 1.02 -20.96 -3.01
CA TRP A 80 -0.37 -20.51 -2.84
C TRP A 80 -0.66 -19.25 -3.65
N PHE A 81 0.26 -18.29 -3.71
CA PHE A 81 0.16 -17.11 -4.56
C PHE A 81 0.01 -17.50 -6.03
N ARG A 82 0.92 -18.33 -6.55
CA ARG A 82 0.86 -18.81 -7.96
C ARG A 82 -0.42 -19.55 -8.26
N LYS A 83 -0.86 -20.44 -7.36
CA LYS A 83 -2.08 -21.22 -7.52
C LYS A 83 -3.34 -20.35 -7.67
N ASN A 84 -3.42 -19.23 -6.96
CA ASN A 84 -4.58 -18.35 -6.99
C ASN A 84 -4.45 -17.21 -8.02
N LEU A 85 -3.27 -17.04 -8.61
CA LEU A 85 -3.00 -15.95 -9.53
C LEU A 85 -3.94 -15.95 -10.73
N HIS A 86 -4.36 -17.12 -11.23
CA HIS A 86 -5.28 -17.26 -12.38
C HIS A 86 -6.64 -16.60 -12.15
N GLU A 87 -7.07 -16.40 -10.89
CA GLU A 87 -8.32 -15.73 -10.54
C GLU A 87 -8.22 -14.19 -10.61
N ALA A 88 -6.99 -13.66 -10.71
CA ALA A 88 -6.79 -12.21 -10.70
C ALA A 88 -7.30 -11.56 -11.97
N LYS A 89 -8.20 -10.57 -11.80
CA LYS A 89 -8.65 -9.62 -12.81
C LYS A 89 -7.85 -8.34 -12.78
N GLY A 90 -7.16 -8.07 -11.68
CA GLY A 90 -6.25 -6.96 -11.51
C GLY A 90 -5.19 -7.28 -10.47
N LEU A 91 -4.05 -6.61 -10.58
CA LEU A 91 -2.92 -6.69 -9.65
C LEU A 91 -2.52 -5.28 -9.23
N LEU A 92 -2.70 -4.96 -7.95
CA LEU A 92 -2.14 -3.74 -7.35
C LEU A 92 -0.87 -4.11 -6.60
N ILE A 93 0.27 -3.62 -7.09
CA ILE A 93 1.60 -3.93 -6.56
C ILE A 93 2.15 -2.69 -5.87
N ILE A 94 2.41 -2.79 -4.57
CA ILE A 94 2.99 -1.74 -3.72
C ILE A 94 4.35 -2.22 -3.22
N PRO A 95 5.46 -1.81 -3.87
CA PRO A 95 6.79 -2.32 -3.57
C PRO A 95 7.30 -1.93 -2.18
N ASN A 96 6.79 -0.84 -1.64
CA ASN A 96 7.24 -0.31 -0.37
C ASN A 96 6.08 0.31 0.40
N LEU A 97 5.41 -0.49 1.21
CA LEU A 97 4.42 -0.04 2.18
C LEU A 97 5.12 0.23 3.50
N LEU A 98 5.26 1.51 3.84
CA LEU A 98 5.84 1.93 5.11
C LEU A 98 4.76 1.91 6.19
N LYS A 99 5.08 1.35 7.34
CA LYS A 99 4.25 1.36 8.54
C LYS A 99 5.04 1.97 9.68
N GLY A 100 4.40 2.78 10.47
CA GLY A 100 5.01 3.36 11.66
C GLY A 100 3.97 3.82 12.66
N GLY A 101 4.36 3.87 13.94
CA GLY A 101 3.49 4.36 14.99
C GLY A 101 4.04 4.14 16.38
N TYR A 102 3.38 4.79 17.33
CA TYR A 102 3.65 4.64 18.77
C TYR A 102 2.33 4.39 19.55
N ILE A 103 1.42 5.34 19.56
CA ILE A 103 0.04 5.23 20.11
C ILE A 103 -0.97 5.30 18.97
N VAL A 104 -0.68 6.17 18.00
CA VAL A 104 -1.36 6.26 16.72
C VAL A 104 -0.35 5.81 15.68
N GLY A 105 -0.74 4.87 14.86
CA GLY A 105 0.05 4.36 13.77
C GLY A 105 -0.57 4.69 12.43
N GLY A 106 0.20 4.49 11.39
CA GLY A 106 -0.28 4.60 10.02
C GLY A 106 0.55 3.76 9.07
N SER A 107 0.00 3.51 7.93
CA SER A 107 0.77 2.96 6.82
C SER A 107 0.53 3.77 5.55
N GLY A 108 1.54 3.83 4.69
CA GLY A 108 1.44 4.52 3.42
C GLY A 108 2.42 3.97 2.41
N GLY A 109 2.01 3.98 1.14
CA GLY A 109 2.86 3.53 0.04
C GLY A 109 2.27 3.89 -1.30
N SER A 110 3.12 3.90 -2.32
CA SER A 110 2.72 4.06 -3.72
C SER A 110 2.86 2.74 -4.46
N GLY A 111 1.99 2.51 -5.42
CA GLY A 111 1.99 1.30 -6.21
C GLY A 111 1.43 1.52 -7.60
N VAL A 112 1.43 0.45 -8.37
CA VAL A 112 0.86 0.40 -9.72
C VAL A 112 -0.22 -0.67 -9.80
N LEU A 113 -1.31 -0.33 -10.48
CA LEU A 113 -2.40 -1.24 -10.80
C LEU A 113 -2.31 -1.62 -12.26
N LEU A 114 -2.40 -2.92 -12.53
CA LEU A 114 -2.66 -3.49 -13.85
C LEU A 114 -3.99 -4.24 -13.82
N VAL A 115 -4.74 -4.18 -14.90
CA VAL A 115 -6.03 -4.88 -15.06
C VAL A 115 -5.94 -5.80 -16.27
N LYS A 116 -6.52 -6.99 -16.15
CA LYS A 116 -6.58 -7.97 -17.23
C LYS A 116 -7.85 -7.74 -18.05
N ASP A 117 -7.69 -7.53 -19.32
CA ASP A 117 -8.82 -7.47 -20.26
C ASP A 117 -9.51 -8.84 -20.34
N ALA A 118 -10.81 -8.86 -20.09
CA ALA A 118 -11.57 -10.11 -20.02
C ALA A 118 -11.77 -10.79 -21.40
N LYS A 119 -11.62 -10.05 -22.51
CA LYS A 119 -11.81 -10.57 -23.86
C LYS A 119 -10.52 -11.09 -24.47
N THR A 120 -9.44 -10.33 -24.29
CA THR A 120 -8.14 -10.63 -24.91
C THR A 120 -7.21 -11.41 -23.99
N GLY A 121 -7.43 -11.36 -22.67
CA GLY A 121 -6.53 -11.92 -21.67
C GLY A 121 -5.23 -11.13 -21.48
N LEU A 122 -5.07 -9.99 -22.14
CA LEU A 122 -3.90 -9.14 -22.05
C LEU A 122 -3.96 -8.21 -20.84
N TRP A 123 -2.80 -7.88 -20.30
CA TRP A 123 -2.68 -6.95 -19.18
C TRP A 123 -2.50 -5.51 -19.67
N SER A 124 -3.17 -4.58 -18.99
CA SER A 124 -3.14 -3.16 -19.30
C SER A 124 -1.78 -2.51 -19.00
N GLN A 125 -1.63 -1.26 -19.42
CA GLN A 125 -0.60 -0.37 -18.93
C GLN A 125 -0.79 -0.10 -17.42
N PRO A 126 0.27 0.20 -16.65
CA PRO A 126 0.18 0.46 -15.22
C PRO A 126 -0.40 1.84 -14.92
N ALA A 127 -1.41 1.92 -14.05
CA ALA A 127 -1.89 3.17 -13.48
C ALA A 127 -1.34 3.34 -12.07
N PHE A 128 -0.98 4.58 -11.68
CA PHE A 128 -0.34 4.90 -10.41
C PHE A 128 -1.37 5.21 -9.33
N TYR A 129 -1.15 4.60 -8.16
CA TYR A 129 -1.99 4.74 -6.98
C TYR A 129 -1.16 4.99 -5.74
N THR A 130 -1.78 5.58 -4.73
CA THR A 130 -1.28 5.63 -3.37
C THR A 130 -2.24 4.92 -2.44
N MET A 131 -1.72 4.32 -1.39
CA MET A 131 -2.50 3.74 -0.32
C MET A 131 -2.09 4.38 1.00
N GLY A 132 -3.07 4.64 1.87
CA GLY A 132 -2.84 5.13 3.21
C GLY A 132 -3.85 4.56 4.20
N SER A 133 -3.39 4.30 5.43
CA SER A 133 -4.27 3.93 6.54
C SER A 133 -3.81 4.59 7.83
N VAL A 134 -4.77 4.82 8.72
CA VAL A 134 -4.51 5.23 10.11
C VAL A 134 -4.95 4.09 11.01
N THR A 135 -4.11 3.68 11.93
CA THR A 135 -4.39 2.63 12.90
C THR A 135 -4.24 3.17 14.32
N LEU A 136 -5.15 2.77 15.19
CA LEU A 136 -5.04 3.02 16.62
C LEU A 136 -4.52 1.73 17.28
N GLY A 137 -3.40 1.82 18.00
CA GLY A 137 -2.86 0.67 18.71
C GLY A 137 -1.39 0.85 19.12
N LEU A 138 -1.00 0.09 20.14
CA LEU A 138 0.36 0.09 20.69
C LEU A 138 1.30 -0.72 19.76
N GLN A 139 1.66 -0.17 18.62
CA GLN A 139 2.75 -0.68 17.80
C GLN A 139 3.91 0.32 17.82
N ILE A 140 5.01 -0.07 18.47
CA ILE A 140 6.24 0.73 18.50
C ILE A 140 7.15 0.20 17.40
N GLY A 141 7.48 1.04 16.43
CA GLY A 141 8.45 0.71 15.40
C GLY A 141 8.06 1.18 14.01
N GLY A 142 9.01 1.03 13.10
CA GLY A 142 8.84 1.24 11.66
C GLY A 142 9.10 -0.07 10.92
N GLU A 143 8.26 -0.41 9.97
CA GLU A 143 8.38 -1.58 9.11
C GLU A 143 8.12 -1.19 7.66
N ALA A 144 8.85 -1.83 6.74
CA ALA A 144 8.59 -1.75 5.32
C ALA A 144 8.17 -3.14 4.81
N ALA A 145 7.11 -3.18 4.02
CA ALA A 145 6.60 -4.41 3.43
C ALA A 145 6.37 -4.24 1.92
N GLU A 146 6.64 -5.29 1.16
CA GLU A 146 6.16 -5.46 -0.21
C GLU A 146 4.74 -6.02 -0.15
N VAL A 147 3.82 -5.46 -0.93
CA VAL A 147 2.43 -5.90 -0.97
C VAL A 147 1.98 -6.12 -2.40
N VAL A 148 1.37 -7.27 -2.66
CA VAL A 148 0.64 -7.55 -3.90
C VAL A 148 -0.80 -7.87 -3.56
N MET A 149 -1.74 -7.09 -4.10
CA MET A 149 -3.17 -7.33 -3.97
C MET A 149 -3.72 -7.94 -5.24
N MET A 150 -4.26 -9.15 -5.13
CA MET A 150 -5.05 -9.78 -6.20
C MET A 150 -6.48 -9.29 -6.15
N VAL A 151 -6.90 -8.59 -7.18
CA VAL A 151 -8.29 -8.16 -7.38
C VAL A 151 -9.01 -9.24 -8.16
N ARG A 152 -9.99 -9.89 -7.54
CA ARG A 152 -10.65 -11.10 -8.08
C ARG A 152 -11.99 -10.82 -8.73
N THR A 153 -12.70 -9.80 -8.27
CA THR A 153 -14.04 -9.48 -8.77
C THR A 153 -14.05 -8.26 -9.67
N GLN A 154 -14.97 -8.25 -10.64
CA GLN A 154 -15.17 -7.08 -11.49
C GLN A 154 -15.61 -5.86 -10.66
N LYS A 155 -16.46 -6.08 -9.66
CA LYS A 155 -16.87 -5.04 -8.72
C LYS A 155 -15.68 -4.31 -8.09
N ALA A 156 -14.65 -5.03 -7.67
CA ALA A 156 -13.46 -4.42 -7.09
C ALA A 156 -12.60 -3.69 -8.14
N VAL A 157 -12.50 -4.22 -9.36
CA VAL A 157 -11.88 -3.52 -10.49
C VAL A 157 -12.59 -2.19 -10.74
N ASP A 158 -13.93 -2.21 -10.88
CA ASP A 158 -14.73 -1.01 -11.15
C ASP A 158 -14.55 0.06 -10.05
N LYS A 159 -14.42 -0.37 -8.79
CA LYS A 159 -14.13 0.55 -7.68
C LYS A 159 -12.73 1.16 -7.77
N LEU A 160 -11.73 0.39 -8.21
CA LEU A 160 -10.37 0.89 -8.43
C LEU A 160 -10.27 1.91 -9.58
N LEU A 161 -11.23 1.91 -10.50
CA LEU A 161 -11.29 2.91 -11.58
C LEU A 161 -11.79 4.28 -11.09
N THR A 162 -12.35 4.38 -9.86
CA THR A 162 -12.75 5.64 -9.25
C THR A 162 -11.54 6.38 -8.66
N SER A 163 -11.71 7.65 -8.31
CA SER A 163 -10.62 8.48 -7.77
C SER A 163 -10.06 7.97 -6.44
N SER A 164 -10.91 7.37 -5.61
CA SER A 164 -10.52 6.74 -4.35
C SER A 164 -11.54 5.72 -3.88
N PHE A 165 -11.10 4.71 -3.14
CA PHE A 165 -11.99 3.75 -2.50
C PHE A 165 -11.39 3.23 -1.19
N LYS A 166 -12.25 2.68 -0.31
CA LYS A 166 -11.88 2.18 1.02
C LYS A 166 -11.94 0.65 1.06
N LEU A 167 -10.83 0.03 1.42
CA LEU A 167 -10.73 -1.42 1.65
C LEU A 167 -11.58 -1.84 2.86
N GLY A 168 -12.33 -2.93 2.73
CA GLY A 168 -13.26 -3.41 3.74
C GLY A 168 -14.62 -2.70 3.73
N GLY A 169 -14.71 -1.49 3.14
CA GLY A 169 -15.97 -0.76 2.98
C GLY A 169 -16.56 -0.93 1.58
N ASP A 170 -15.81 -0.53 0.55
CA ASP A 170 -16.27 -0.57 -0.86
C ASP A 170 -16.03 -1.93 -1.53
N ALA A 171 -14.96 -2.62 -1.15
CA ALA A 171 -14.65 -3.98 -1.56
C ALA A 171 -14.08 -4.77 -0.37
N SER A 172 -14.48 -6.03 -0.25
CA SER A 172 -13.99 -6.92 0.80
C SER A 172 -12.53 -7.28 0.56
N ILE A 173 -11.74 -7.31 1.64
CA ILE A 173 -10.32 -7.68 1.60
C ILE A 173 -10.01 -8.75 2.64
N SER A 174 -9.17 -9.70 2.27
CA SER A 174 -8.55 -10.64 3.22
C SER A 174 -7.05 -10.66 3.05
N ALA A 175 -6.33 -10.94 4.14
CA ALA A 175 -4.92 -11.29 4.05
C ALA A 175 -4.81 -12.70 3.45
N GLY A 176 -3.86 -12.89 2.55
CA GLY A 176 -3.47 -14.21 2.07
C GLY A 176 -2.96 -15.08 3.24
N PRO A 177 -2.85 -16.40 3.05
CA PRO A 177 -2.48 -17.30 4.13
C PRO A 177 -1.11 -16.93 4.71
N VAL A 178 -1.05 -16.89 6.04
CA VAL A 178 0.18 -16.70 6.81
C VAL A 178 0.42 -18.00 7.58
N GLY A 179 1.45 -18.73 7.20
CA GLY A 179 1.73 -20.04 7.80
C GLY A 179 0.84 -21.18 7.28
N GLY A 180 1.23 -22.42 7.53
CA GLY A 180 0.70 -23.64 6.91
C GLY A 180 -0.71 -24.08 7.33
N GLY A 181 -1.66 -23.19 7.51
CA GLY A 181 -3.00 -23.55 7.97
C GLY A 181 -4.15 -22.60 7.65
N ALA A 182 -3.91 -21.48 6.99
CA ALA A 182 -4.96 -20.52 6.72
C ALA A 182 -5.89 -21.01 5.61
N LYS A 183 -7.13 -21.32 5.95
CA LYS A 183 -8.22 -21.51 4.97
C LYS A 183 -8.53 -20.15 4.34
N SER A 184 -8.26 -20.00 3.05
CA SER A 184 -8.64 -18.79 2.33
C SER A 184 -10.16 -18.68 2.32
N ASN A 185 -10.68 -17.54 2.75
CA ASN A 185 -12.08 -17.21 2.54
C ASN A 185 -12.30 -16.99 1.03
N VAL A 186 -12.89 -17.95 0.37
CA VAL A 186 -13.09 -18.03 -1.08
C VAL A 186 -13.93 -16.86 -1.65
N MET A 187 -14.56 -16.06 -0.81
CA MET A 187 -15.58 -15.07 -1.20
C MET A 187 -15.11 -13.60 -1.11
N THR A 188 -13.82 -13.32 -0.91
CA THR A 188 -13.32 -11.94 -0.86
C THR A 188 -13.04 -11.35 -2.24
N ASP A 189 -13.33 -10.06 -2.40
CA ASP A 189 -13.09 -9.31 -3.64
C ASP A 189 -11.59 -9.12 -3.91
N ILE A 190 -10.80 -8.93 -2.85
CA ILE A 190 -9.36 -8.68 -2.92
C ILE A 190 -8.63 -9.57 -1.91
N ILE A 191 -7.53 -10.18 -2.33
CA ILE A 191 -6.62 -10.89 -1.43
C ILE A 191 -5.29 -10.12 -1.42
N SER A 192 -4.81 -9.75 -0.23
CA SER A 192 -3.52 -9.09 -0.06
C SER A 192 -2.44 -10.08 0.38
N TYR A 193 -1.36 -10.10 -0.35
CA TYR A 193 -0.14 -10.82 -0.01
C TYR A 193 0.92 -9.81 0.40
N SER A 194 1.57 -10.04 1.54
CA SER A 194 2.59 -9.11 2.03
C SER A 194 3.82 -9.84 2.55
N ARG A 195 4.98 -9.24 2.29
CA ARG A 195 6.28 -9.75 2.69
C ARG A 195 7.11 -8.61 3.30
N SER A 196 7.70 -8.87 4.47
CA SER A 196 8.64 -7.97 5.15
C SER A 196 9.93 -8.71 5.44
N LYS A 197 11.08 -8.10 5.13
CA LYS A 197 12.42 -8.69 5.35
C LYS A 197 12.56 -10.13 4.82
N GLY A 198 11.92 -10.44 3.67
CA GLY A 198 11.95 -11.77 3.06
C GLY A 198 11.02 -12.80 3.69
N ALA A 199 10.33 -12.47 4.78
CA ALA A 199 9.33 -13.34 5.40
C ALA A 199 7.90 -12.82 5.13
N TYR A 200 6.96 -13.74 4.94
CA TYR A 200 5.55 -13.37 4.78
C TYR A 200 4.95 -12.93 6.11
N VAL A 201 4.25 -11.82 6.08
CA VAL A 201 3.60 -11.22 7.23
C VAL A 201 2.12 -10.94 6.92
N GLY A 202 1.25 -11.22 7.86
CA GLY A 202 -0.16 -10.81 7.78
C GLY A 202 -0.24 -9.29 8.00
N VAL A 203 -0.54 -8.56 6.93
CA VAL A 203 -0.79 -7.13 7.03
C VAL A 203 -2.29 -6.90 6.93
N SER A 204 -2.91 -6.39 7.99
CA SER A 204 -4.28 -5.91 7.90
C SER A 204 -4.29 -4.58 7.15
N LEU A 205 -5.01 -4.58 6.03
CA LEU A 205 -5.21 -3.41 5.17
C LEU A 205 -6.67 -2.93 5.21
N GLU A 206 -7.48 -3.52 6.07
CA GLU A 206 -8.87 -3.11 6.26
C GLU A 206 -8.93 -1.66 6.76
N GLY A 207 -9.81 -0.87 6.16
CA GLY A 207 -9.92 0.56 6.45
C GLY A 207 -8.93 1.44 5.69
N ALA A 208 -7.95 0.87 4.98
CA ALA A 208 -7.05 1.66 4.14
C ALA A 208 -7.79 2.29 2.96
N VAL A 209 -7.37 3.50 2.61
CA VAL A 209 -7.86 4.22 1.43
C VAL A 209 -6.83 4.10 0.32
N ILE A 210 -7.29 3.70 -0.86
CA ILE A 210 -6.51 3.68 -2.09
C ILE A 210 -7.01 4.82 -2.97
N ALA A 211 -6.09 5.64 -3.49
CA ALA A 211 -6.41 6.79 -4.32
C ALA A 211 -5.51 6.86 -5.56
N THR A 212 -6.08 7.30 -6.67
CA THR A 212 -5.37 7.52 -7.93
C THR A 212 -4.35 8.66 -7.79
N ARG A 213 -3.17 8.47 -8.34
CA ARG A 213 -2.14 9.50 -8.45
C ARG A 213 -2.19 10.15 -9.85
N ALA A 214 -3.19 10.99 -10.09
CA ALA A 214 -3.45 11.60 -11.41
C ALA A 214 -2.21 12.33 -11.97
N GLN A 215 -1.48 13.08 -11.13
CA GLN A 215 -0.25 13.78 -11.52
C GLN A 215 0.86 12.82 -11.95
N TRP A 216 0.97 11.65 -11.32
CA TRP A 216 1.95 10.62 -11.69
C TRP A 216 1.57 9.94 -12.99
N ASN A 217 0.27 9.66 -13.20
CA ASN A 217 -0.23 9.16 -14.47
C ASN A 217 0.10 10.17 -15.59
N GLN A 218 -0.21 11.46 -15.37
CA GLN A 218 0.11 12.51 -16.32
C GLN A 218 1.61 12.62 -16.63
N ALA A 219 2.46 12.59 -15.61
CA ALA A 219 3.92 12.66 -15.78
C ALA A 219 4.46 11.46 -16.56
N TYR A 220 3.97 10.25 -16.25
CA TYR A 220 4.44 9.01 -16.89
C TYR A 220 4.02 8.88 -18.35
N TYR A 221 2.80 9.29 -18.69
CA TYR A 221 2.25 9.19 -20.05
C TYR A 221 2.38 10.47 -20.88
N GLY A 222 2.90 11.56 -20.30
CA GLY A 222 3.10 12.85 -20.97
C GLY A 222 1.80 13.61 -21.27
N LYS A 223 0.64 13.10 -20.83
CA LYS A 223 -0.68 13.74 -20.97
C LYS A 223 -1.58 13.39 -19.80
N ALA A 224 -2.55 14.26 -19.52
CA ALA A 224 -3.57 13.97 -18.50
C ALA A 224 -4.40 12.75 -18.95
N VAL A 225 -4.46 11.73 -18.10
CA VAL A 225 -5.19 10.48 -18.35
C VAL A 225 -5.82 9.95 -17.08
N THR A 226 -6.99 9.37 -17.22
CA THR A 226 -7.75 8.72 -16.15
C THR A 226 -7.39 7.24 -16.02
N PRO A 227 -7.69 6.60 -14.87
CA PRO A 227 -7.55 5.16 -14.74
C PRO A 227 -8.31 4.35 -15.80
N VAL A 228 -9.48 4.81 -16.22
CA VAL A 228 -10.29 4.15 -17.26
C VAL A 228 -9.55 4.14 -18.59
N GLU A 229 -9.00 5.31 -18.99
CA GLU A 229 -8.24 5.44 -20.23
C GLU A 229 -6.98 4.56 -20.24
N ILE A 230 -6.33 4.39 -19.08
CA ILE A 230 -5.10 3.57 -18.94
C ILE A 230 -5.45 2.07 -18.89
N LEU A 231 -6.37 1.69 -18.00
CA LEU A 231 -6.59 0.30 -17.59
C LEU A 231 -7.61 -0.45 -18.42
N VAL A 232 -8.55 0.27 -19.04
CA VAL A 232 -9.68 -0.33 -19.79
C VAL A 232 -9.62 0.01 -21.28
N GLU A 233 -9.44 1.29 -21.61
CA GLU A 233 -9.45 1.74 -23.00
C GLU A 233 -8.10 1.54 -23.69
N ASN A 234 -7.01 1.32 -22.91
CA ASN A 234 -5.63 1.18 -23.41
C ASN A 234 -5.23 2.35 -24.33
N SER A 235 -5.67 3.58 -24.00
CA SER A 235 -5.48 4.79 -24.80
C SER A 235 -4.06 5.38 -24.73
N VAL A 236 -3.22 4.81 -23.90
CA VAL A 236 -1.82 5.19 -23.69
C VAL A 236 -0.92 3.98 -23.62
N SER A 237 0.37 4.19 -23.92
CA SER A 237 1.42 3.17 -23.74
C SER A 237 2.73 3.83 -23.35
N SER A 238 3.57 3.09 -22.65
CA SER A 238 4.93 3.51 -22.30
C SER A 238 5.89 2.34 -22.48
N PRO A 239 7.00 2.51 -23.23
CA PRO A 239 8.03 1.47 -23.34
C PRO A 239 8.60 1.06 -21.97
N GLY A 240 8.60 1.99 -21.00
CA GLY A 240 9.10 1.73 -19.65
C GLY A 240 8.31 0.68 -18.87
N SER A 241 7.05 0.41 -19.23
CA SER A 241 6.20 -0.61 -18.58
C SER A 241 6.31 -2.01 -19.19
N THR A 242 6.95 -2.16 -20.35
CA THR A 242 6.99 -3.42 -21.09
C THR A 242 7.47 -4.59 -20.26
N LYS A 243 8.57 -4.45 -19.54
CA LYS A 243 9.13 -5.52 -18.70
C LYS A 243 8.20 -5.96 -17.57
N LEU A 244 7.48 -5.02 -16.95
CA LEU A 244 6.49 -5.34 -15.91
C LEU A 244 5.32 -6.12 -16.52
N ILE A 245 4.76 -5.63 -17.63
CA ILE A 245 3.63 -6.27 -18.30
C ILE A 245 4.00 -7.68 -18.77
N GLU A 246 5.18 -7.86 -19.37
CA GLU A 246 5.69 -9.17 -19.78
C GLU A 246 5.88 -10.12 -18.60
N ALA A 247 6.41 -9.64 -17.46
CA ALA A 247 6.59 -10.45 -16.26
C ALA A 247 5.23 -10.95 -15.74
N VAL A 248 4.24 -10.05 -15.68
CA VAL A 248 2.88 -10.42 -15.28
C VAL A 248 2.27 -11.36 -16.31
N GLN A 249 2.31 -11.05 -17.62
CA GLN A 249 1.71 -11.88 -18.67
C GLN A 249 2.27 -13.31 -18.68
N ARG A 250 3.59 -13.48 -18.54
CA ARG A 250 4.22 -14.81 -18.45
C ARG A 250 3.72 -15.66 -17.29
N ALA A 251 3.33 -15.05 -16.20
CA ALA A 251 2.83 -15.76 -15.02
C ALA A 251 1.40 -16.31 -15.22
N PHE A 252 0.70 -15.88 -16.26
CA PHE A 252 -0.67 -16.30 -16.59
C PHE A 252 -0.74 -17.24 -17.81
N ASN A 253 0.37 -17.48 -18.47
CA ASN A 253 0.52 -18.42 -19.58
C ASN A 253 1.08 -19.76 -19.08
#